data_ccf26d5a2a896a14e04290f2fcdfb815
#
_entry.id   ccf26d5a2a896a14e04290f2fcdfb815
#
_cell.length_a   1.000
_cell.length_b   1.000
_cell.length_c   1.000
_cell.angle_alpha   90.00
_cell.angle_beta   90.00
_cell.angle_gamma   90.00
#
_symmetry.space_group_name_H-M   'P 1'
#
loop_
_entity.id
_entity.type
_entity.pdbx_description
1 polymer ?
#
loop_
_entity_poly.entity_id
_entity_poly.type
_entity_poly.pdbx_seq_one_letter_code
_entity_poly.pdbx_strand_id
1 'polypeptide(L)'
;MLMPKRAKYRKVQRGRMTGAASRGNKIAYGDFGIQALEPGWITGNQIEAARIAMTRYTKRGGKVWIKIFPDKPYSKKGLGTRMGSGKGAPEGWVAVVKNQKVMFEIGGVSEEVAREALRLAQHKLPVKTRIIAKEVSEIGGE
;
A
#
# COMPACT_ATOMS: atom_id res chain seq x y z
N MET A 1 8.93 -5.57 10.71
CA MET A 1 8.74 -4.48 9.73
C MET A 1 9.09 -4.97 8.34
N LEU A 2 8.26 -4.63 7.38
CA LEU A 2 8.54 -4.98 5.99
C LEU A 2 9.67 -4.12 5.44
N MET A 3 10.70 -4.77 4.91
CA MET A 3 11.81 -4.10 4.28
C MET A 3 12.51 -5.07 3.34
N PRO A 4 13.24 -4.57 2.33
CA PRO A 4 13.97 -5.46 1.44
C PRO A 4 15.08 -6.20 2.19
N LYS A 5 15.30 -7.46 1.83
CA LYS A 5 16.41 -8.22 2.39
C LYS A 5 17.75 -7.64 1.96
N ARG A 6 17.82 -7.10 0.76
CA ARG A 6 19.02 -6.50 0.22
C ARG A 6 18.63 -5.28 -0.60
N ALA A 7 19.26 -4.16 -0.34
CA ALA A 7 19.01 -2.94 -1.09
C ALA A 7 20.24 -2.59 -1.92
N LYS A 8 20.02 -2.27 -3.19
CA LYS A 8 21.10 -1.83 -4.06
C LYS A 8 21.65 -0.49 -3.58
N TYR A 9 20.77 0.41 -3.18
CA TYR A 9 21.15 1.70 -2.60
C TYR A 9 20.42 1.87 -1.28
N ARG A 10 21.14 2.30 -0.26
CA ARG A 10 20.54 2.53 1.05
C ARG A 10 19.86 3.89 1.14
N LYS A 11 20.22 4.80 0.25
CA LYS A 11 19.65 6.14 0.21
C LYS A 11 19.29 6.45 -1.22
N VAL A 12 18.10 7.02 -1.44
CA VAL A 12 17.65 7.45 -2.76
C VAL A 12 17.07 8.85 -2.64
N GLN A 13 17.15 9.57 -3.74
CA GLN A 13 16.56 10.90 -3.79
C GLN A 13 15.05 10.77 -3.89
N ARG A 14 14.38 11.79 -3.34
CA ARG A 14 12.93 11.86 -3.47
C ARG A 14 12.58 12.11 -4.92
N GLY A 15 11.83 11.21 -5.52
CA GLY A 15 11.36 11.36 -6.88
C GLY A 15 10.03 12.08 -6.94
N ARG A 16 9.55 12.31 -8.16
CA ARG A 16 8.23 12.87 -8.37
C ARG A 16 7.19 11.76 -8.36
N MET A 17 6.07 12.04 -7.73
CA MET A 17 4.96 11.09 -7.67
C MET A 17 3.80 11.59 -8.51
N THR A 18 4.08 11.85 -9.79
CA THR A 18 3.09 12.38 -10.71
C THR A 18 2.51 11.27 -11.58
N GLY A 19 1.32 11.52 -12.11
CA GLY A 19 0.65 10.59 -12.98
C GLY A 19 -0.10 9.51 -12.24
N ALA A 20 -0.86 8.72 -12.99
CA ALA A 20 -1.61 7.60 -12.45
C ALA A 20 -0.86 6.31 -12.70
N ALA A 21 -1.20 5.29 -11.91
CA ALA A 21 -0.59 3.97 -12.09
C ALA A 21 -1.04 3.38 -13.42
N SER A 22 -0.09 2.94 -14.23
CA SER A 22 -0.40 2.23 -15.48
C SER A 22 -0.49 0.73 -15.26
N ARG A 23 0.09 0.23 -14.18
CA ARG A 23 0.01 -1.17 -13.79
C ARG A 23 -0.46 -1.25 -12.35
N GLY A 24 -1.16 -2.32 -12.01
CA GLY A 24 -1.65 -2.50 -10.66
C GLY A 24 -2.78 -1.57 -10.32
N ASN A 25 -3.53 -1.10 -11.31
CA ASN A 25 -4.69 -0.24 -11.09
C ASN A 25 -6.00 -1.01 -11.13
N LYS A 26 -5.95 -2.33 -11.23
CA LYS A 26 -7.12 -3.20 -11.22
C LYS A 26 -6.87 -4.36 -10.27
N ILE A 27 -7.96 -4.93 -9.78
CA ILE A 27 -7.85 -6.10 -8.91
C ILE A 27 -7.44 -7.30 -9.75
N ALA A 28 -6.42 -8.02 -9.27
CA ALA A 28 -5.85 -9.17 -9.98
C ALA A 28 -6.26 -10.51 -9.36
N TYR A 29 -6.21 -10.62 -8.04
CA TYR A 29 -6.38 -11.90 -7.35
C TYR A 29 -7.64 -11.96 -6.49
N GLY A 30 -7.98 -10.87 -5.82
CA GLY A 30 -9.09 -10.85 -4.89
C GLY A 30 -10.40 -10.47 -5.54
N ASP A 31 -11.41 -10.27 -4.71
CA ASP A 31 -12.72 -9.82 -5.16
C ASP A 31 -12.93 -8.34 -4.94
N PHE A 32 -12.27 -7.79 -3.92
CA PHE A 32 -12.35 -6.38 -3.55
C PHE A 32 -10.97 -5.88 -3.19
N GLY A 33 -10.77 -4.58 -3.26
CA GLY A 33 -9.48 -4.01 -2.94
C GLY A 33 -9.55 -2.56 -2.53
N ILE A 34 -8.41 -2.05 -2.06
CA ILE A 34 -8.23 -0.64 -1.71
C ILE A 34 -7.39 0.00 -2.80
N GLN A 35 -7.93 1.04 -3.43
CA GLN A 35 -7.24 1.78 -4.47
C GLN A 35 -6.92 3.19 -3.97
N ALA A 36 -5.69 3.63 -4.23
CA ALA A 36 -5.26 4.97 -3.86
C ALA A 36 -5.94 6.02 -4.75
N LEU A 37 -6.36 7.10 -4.13
CA LEU A 37 -6.96 8.23 -4.85
C LEU A 37 -6.00 9.40 -4.95
N GLU A 38 -4.83 9.28 -4.35
CA GLU A 38 -3.79 10.30 -4.42
C GLU A 38 -2.44 9.60 -4.28
N PRO A 39 -1.35 10.23 -4.77
CA PRO A 39 -0.03 9.63 -4.56
C PRO A 39 0.43 9.83 -3.13
N GLY A 40 1.33 8.98 -2.69
CA GLY A 40 1.90 9.10 -1.37
C GLY A 40 2.90 8.00 -1.06
N TRP A 41 3.51 8.13 0.11
CA TRP A 41 4.43 7.14 0.63
C TRP A 41 3.75 6.36 1.75
N ILE A 42 3.81 5.04 1.65
CA ILE A 42 3.22 4.15 2.65
C ILE A 42 4.38 3.43 3.34
N THR A 43 4.48 3.61 4.65
CA THR A 43 5.57 2.97 5.42
C THR A 43 5.26 1.49 5.64
N GLY A 44 6.32 0.72 5.93
CA GLY A 44 6.14 -0.69 6.27
C GLY A 44 5.22 -0.90 7.46
N ASN A 45 5.29 0.00 8.45
CA ASN A 45 4.42 -0.09 9.62
C ASN A 45 2.95 0.12 9.25
N GLN A 46 2.68 1.05 8.34
CA GLN A 46 1.31 1.31 7.89
C GLN A 46 0.77 0.12 7.09
N ILE A 47 1.60 -0.50 6.26
CA ILE A 47 1.22 -1.69 5.51
C ILE A 47 0.86 -2.82 6.47
N GLU A 48 1.70 -3.07 7.48
CA GLU A 48 1.42 -4.10 8.48
C GLU A 48 0.16 -3.80 9.27
N ALA A 49 -0.03 -2.55 9.69
CA ALA A 49 -1.22 -2.17 10.45
C ALA A 49 -2.49 -2.42 9.64
N ALA A 50 -2.47 -2.09 8.35
CA ALA A 50 -3.63 -2.32 7.49
C ALA A 50 -3.88 -3.83 7.33
N ARG A 51 -2.83 -4.61 7.12
CA ARG A 51 -2.97 -6.06 6.99
C ARG A 51 -3.58 -6.68 8.25
N ILE A 52 -3.08 -6.27 9.41
CA ILE A 52 -3.57 -6.79 10.68
C ILE A 52 -5.06 -6.43 10.88
N ALA A 53 -5.44 -5.20 10.53
CA ALA A 53 -6.82 -4.77 10.67
C ALA A 53 -7.75 -5.64 9.84
N MET A 54 -7.34 -5.96 8.60
CA MET A 54 -8.15 -6.82 7.73
C MET A 54 -8.24 -8.25 8.25
N THR A 55 -7.10 -8.83 8.63
CA THR A 55 -7.09 -10.22 9.07
C THR A 55 -7.82 -10.43 10.38
N ARG A 56 -7.75 -9.47 11.28
CA ARG A 56 -8.50 -9.54 12.53
C ARG A 56 -10.00 -9.53 12.31
N TYR A 57 -10.45 -8.68 11.40
CA TYR A 57 -11.88 -8.58 11.16
C TYR A 57 -12.42 -9.85 10.51
N THR A 58 -11.68 -10.41 9.57
CA THR A 58 -12.13 -11.62 8.88
C THR A 58 -11.96 -12.89 9.70
N LYS A 59 -11.21 -12.82 10.79
CA LYS A 59 -10.98 -13.97 11.69
C LYS A 59 -10.49 -15.19 10.94
N ARG A 60 -9.49 -14.98 10.09
CA ARG A 60 -8.87 -16.02 9.28
C ARG A 60 -9.75 -16.50 8.12
N GLY A 61 -10.92 -15.91 7.91
CA GLY A 61 -11.71 -16.19 6.72
C GLY A 61 -11.11 -15.45 5.54
N GLY A 62 -11.17 -16.06 4.37
CA GLY A 62 -10.70 -15.42 3.17
C GLY A 62 -9.19 -15.30 3.07
N LYS A 63 -8.75 -14.49 2.11
CA LYS A 63 -7.34 -14.28 1.85
C LYS A 63 -7.09 -12.82 1.53
N VAL A 64 -5.93 -12.33 1.98
CA VAL A 64 -5.50 -10.95 1.78
C VAL A 64 -4.24 -10.97 0.94
N TRP A 65 -4.18 -10.12 -0.08
CA TRP A 65 -3.00 -9.92 -0.89
C TRP A 65 -2.50 -8.49 -0.67
N ILE A 66 -1.21 -8.36 -0.37
CA ILE A 66 -0.55 -7.06 -0.28
C ILE A 66 0.13 -6.81 -1.61
N LYS A 67 -0.28 -5.75 -2.31
CA LYS A 67 0.19 -5.48 -3.66
C LYS A 67 1.28 -4.42 -3.72
N ILE A 68 1.70 -3.91 -2.58
CA ILE A 68 2.78 -2.91 -2.50
C ILE A 68 3.85 -3.42 -1.55
N PHE A 69 5.07 -2.96 -1.76
CA PHE A 69 6.19 -3.36 -0.90
C PHE A 69 7.04 -2.13 -0.62
N PRO A 70 7.50 -1.95 0.62
CA PRO A 70 8.29 -0.77 0.98
C PRO A 70 9.76 -0.98 0.60
N ASP A 71 10.11 -0.65 -0.63
CA ASP A 71 11.44 -0.88 -1.18
C ASP A 71 12.26 0.40 -1.33
N LYS A 72 11.68 1.57 -1.03
CA LYS A 72 12.40 2.84 -1.13
C LYS A 72 12.85 3.30 0.25
N PRO A 73 14.18 3.46 0.48
CA PRO A 73 14.63 3.97 1.76
C PRO A 73 14.35 5.47 1.87
N TYR A 74 14.08 5.94 3.05
CA TYR A 74 13.92 7.37 3.30
C TYR A 74 14.74 7.78 4.50
N SER A 75 15.23 9.03 4.47
CA SER A 75 16.00 9.62 5.55
C SER A 75 15.24 10.82 6.09
N LYS A 76 15.27 10.96 7.40
CA LYS A 76 14.64 12.09 8.06
C LYS A 76 15.72 12.99 8.63
N LYS A 77 15.63 14.29 8.36
CA LYS A 77 16.52 15.23 9.01
C LYS A 77 16.09 15.41 10.45
N GLY A 78 16.97 15.06 11.38
CA GLY A 78 16.71 15.33 12.78
C GLY A 78 16.94 16.79 13.12
N LEU A 79 16.37 17.22 14.22
CA LEU A 79 16.67 18.55 14.74
C LEU A 79 18.16 18.62 15.07
N GLY A 80 18.79 19.70 14.65
CA GLY A 80 20.21 19.86 14.87
C GLY A 80 21.10 19.24 13.81
N THR A 81 20.54 18.59 12.81
CA THR A 81 21.33 18.11 11.69
C THR A 81 21.88 19.29 10.92
N ARG A 82 23.21 19.33 10.78
CA ARG A 82 23.85 20.43 10.10
C ARG A 82 23.69 20.31 8.61
N MET A 83 23.51 21.45 7.96
CA MET A 83 23.47 21.49 6.52
C MET A 83 24.82 21.10 5.96
N GLY A 84 24.81 20.34 4.89
CA GLY A 84 26.03 19.89 4.25
C GLY A 84 26.61 18.62 4.79
N SER A 85 26.07 18.06 5.85
CA SER A 85 26.54 16.80 6.38
C SER A 85 26.04 15.58 5.60
N GLY A 86 25.30 15.82 4.51
CA GLY A 86 24.75 14.75 3.70
C GLY A 86 23.50 14.15 4.28
N LYS A 87 23.00 13.12 3.63
CA LYS A 87 21.84 12.40 4.12
C LYS A 87 22.19 11.56 5.33
N GLY A 88 21.34 11.58 6.33
CA GLY A 88 21.48 10.69 7.46
C GLY A 88 21.25 9.24 7.07
N ALA A 89 21.37 8.34 8.02
CA ALA A 89 21.05 6.95 7.81
C ALA A 89 19.56 6.80 7.47
N PRO A 90 19.18 5.77 6.70
CA PRO A 90 17.77 5.56 6.42
C PRO A 90 16.97 5.35 7.69
N GLU A 91 15.87 6.08 7.82
CA GLU A 91 14.94 5.92 8.95
C GLU A 91 14.07 4.69 8.77
N GLY A 92 13.79 4.34 7.54
CA GLY A 92 12.94 3.21 7.25
C GLY A 92 12.72 3.07 5.76
N TRP A 93 11.70 2.33 5.42
CA TRP A 93 11.39 1.98 4.04
C TRP A 93 9.94 2.32 3.74
N VAL A 94 9.70 2.81 2.53
CA VAL A 94 8.35 3.18 2.09
C VAL A 94 8.06 2.59 0.72
N ALA A 95 6.77 2.34 0.48
CA ALA A 95 6.27 2.04 -0.85
C ALA A 95 5.80 3.36 -1.46
N VAL A 96 6.24 3.64 -2.67
CA VAL A 96 5.79 4.81 -3.41
C VAL A 96 4.55 4.40 -4.19
N VAL A 97 3.44 5.07 -3.91
CA VAL A 97 2.15 4.72 -4.47
C VAL A 97 1.68 5.87 -5.36
N LYS A 98 1.29 5.55 -6.58
CA LYS A 98 0.71 6.51 -7.50
C LYS A 98 -0.80 6.47 -7.38
N ASN A 99 -1.44 7.55 -7.83
CA ASN A 99 -2.89 7.59 -7.92
C ASN A 99 -3.41 6.37 -8.70
N GLN A 100 -4.50 5.77 -8.24
CA GLN A 100 -5.17 4.60 -8.81
C GLN A 100 -4.49 3.26 -8.56
N LYS A 101 -3.37 3.22 -7.86
CA LYS A 101 -2.73 1.96 -7.50
C LYS A 101 -3.60 1.17 -6.54
N VAL A 102 -3.83 -0.10 -6.84
CA VAL A 102 -4.48 -1.02 -5.89
C VAL A 102 -3.42 -1.52 -4.93
N MET A 103 -3.61 -1.23 -3.65
CA MET A 103 -2.61 -1.52 -2.63
C MET A 103 -2.84 -2.85 -1.91
N PHE A 104 -4.10 -3.18 -1.68
CA PHE A 104 -4.49 -4.42 -0.99
C PHE A 104 -5.67 -5.02 -1.70
N GLU A 105 -5.77 -6.35 -1.64
CA GLU A 105 -6.90 -7.08 -2.17
C GLU A 105 -7.38 -8.09 -1.15
N ILE A 106 -8.66 -8.39 -1.16
CA ILE A 106 -9.24 -9.39 -0.28
C ILE A 106 -10.24 -10.23 -1.07
N GLY A 107 -10.29 -11.52 -0.77
CA GLY A 107 -11.21 -12.43 -1.43
C GLY A 107 -11.59 -13.57 -0.51
N GLY A 108 -12.57 -14.37 -0.94
CA GLY A 108 -13.00 -15.52 -0.18
C GLY A 108 -13.92 -15.20 1.00
N VAL A 109 -14.46 -13.99 1.06
CA VAL A 109 -15.42 -13.58 2.08
C VAL A 109 -16.57 -12.85 1.39
N SER A 110 -17.68 -12.68 2.12
CA SER A 110 -18.83 -11.95 1.57
C SER A 110 -18.47 -10.50 1.30
N GLU A 111 -19.23 -9.86 0.43
CA GLU A 111 -18.99 -8.45 0.13
C GLU A 111 -19.08 -7.59 1.38
N GLU A 112 -20.05 -7.86 2.23
CA GLU A 112 -20.22 -7.09 3.47
C GLU A 112 -19.00 -7.19 4.36
N VAL A 113 -18.49 -8.40 4.57
CA VAL A 113 -17.29 -8.62 5.37
C VAL A 113 -16.08 -7.98 4.72
N ALA A 114 -15.92 -8.14 3.40
CA ALA A 114 -14.79 -7.57 2.68
C ALA A 114 -14.77 -6.05 2.80
N ARG A 115 -15.91 -5.40 2.58
CA ARG A 115 -15.96 -3.94 2.63
C ARG A 115 -15.65 -3.40 4.01
N GLU A 116 -16.12 -4.07 5.05
CA GLU A 116 -15.83 -3.62 6.42
C GLU A 116 -14.36 -3.83 6.77
N ALA A 117 -13.78 -4.97 6.38
CA ALA A 117 -12.36 -5.22 6.61
C ALA A 117 -11.50 -4.16 5.91
N LEU A 118 -11.84 -3.85 4.66
CA LEU A 118 -11.09 -2.85 3.91
C LEU A 118 -11.28 -1.44 4.49
N ARG A 119 -12.47 -1.14 4.98
CA ARG A 119 -12.72 0.15 5.64
C ARG A 119 -11.82 0.32 6.86
N LEU A 120 -11.68 -0.72 7.65
CA LEU A 120 -10.78 -0.67 8.82
C LEU A 120 -9.33 -0.48 8.39
N ALA A 121 -8.93 -1.12 7.30
CA ALA A 121 -7.58 -0.96 6.79
C ALA A 121 -7.33 0.46 6.26
N GLN A 122 -8.35 1.07 5.63
CA GLN A 122 -8.21 2.43 5.12
C GLN A 122 -7.81 3.42 6.22
N HIS A 123 -8.28 3.21 7.43
CA HIS A 123 -7.95 4.11 8.54
C HIS A 123 -6.47 4.04 8.94
N LYS A 124 -5.74 3.02 8.48
CA LYS A 124 -4.32 2.86 8.79
C LYS A 124 -3.43 3.44 7.71
N LEU A 125 -4.01 3.92 6.62
CA LEU A 125 -3.24 4.41 5.47
C LEU A 125 -3.25 5.94 5.44
N PRO A 126 -2.12 6.55 5.01
CA PRO A 126 -1.99 8.01 5.04
C PRO A 126 -2.56 8.71 3.81
N VAL A 127 -2.97 7.97 2.79
CA VAL A 127 -3.49 8.55 1.56
C VAL A 127 -4.99 8.30 1.47
N LYS A 128 -5.67 9.12 0.68
CA LYS A 128 -7.08 8.90 0.40
C LYS A 128 -7.23 7.66 -0.45
N THR A 129 -8.23 6.86 -0.13
CA THR A 129 -8.44 5.58 -0.79
C THR A 129 -9.92 5.36 -1.01
N ARG A 130 -10.21 4.41 -1.90
CA ARG A 130 -11.57 3.92 -2.09
C ARG A 130 -11.55 2.41 -2.19
N ILE A 131 -12.68 1.82 -1.88
CA ILE A 131 -12.85 0.37 -2.00
C ILE A 131 -13.42 0.10 -3.39
N ILE A 132 -12.78 -0.82 -4.11
CA ILE A 132 -13.23 -1.19 -5.45
C ILE A 132 -13.52 -2.68 -5.48
N ALA A 133 -14.40 -3.08 -6.42
CA ALA A 133 -14.73 -4.47 -6.67
C ALA A 133 -14.04 -4.91 -7.95
N LYS A 134 -13.78 -6.20 -8.05
CA LYS A 134 -13.20 -6.77 -9.25
C LYS A 134 -14.20 -6.61 -10.42
N GLU A 135 -13.69 -6.13 -11.55
CA GLU A 135 -14.50 -6.00 -12.73
C GLU A 135 -14.86 -7.37 -13.29
N VAL A 136 -16.13 -7.57 -13.56
CA VAL A 136 -16.59 -8.81 -14.19
C VAL A 136 -16.49 -8.60 -15.69
N SER A 137 -15.87 -9.58 -16.37
CA SER A 137 -15.80 -9.54 -17.83
C SER A 137 -17.21 -9.63 -18.42
N GLU A 138 -17.53 -8.73 -19.33
CA GLU A 138 -18.80 -8.78 -20.01
C GLU A 138 -18.87 -9.94 -21.00
N ILE A 139 -17.72 -10.40 -21.46
CA ILE A 139 -17.66 -11.54 -22.38
C ILE A 139 -17.71 -12.79 -21.54
N GLY A 140 -18.76 -13.56 -21.71
CA GLY A 140 -18.96 -14.78 -20.95
C GLY A 140 -19.39 -14.53 -19.52
N GLY A 141 -19.41 -13.30 -19.09
CA GLY A 141 -19.87 -12.95 -17.75
C GLY A 141 -21.32 -12.60 -17.68
N GLU A 142 -21.89 -12.40 -18.79
CA GLU A 142 -23.30 -12.09 -18.90
C GLU A 142 -24.15 -13.27 -18.74
#